data_b8d7d81ea4dda8a18c7bea46dca762e2
#
_entry.id   b8d7d81ea4dda8a18c7bea46dca762e2
#
_cell.length_a   1.000
_cell.length_b   1.000
_cell.length_c   1.000
_cell.angle_alpha   90.00
_cell.angle_beta   90.00
_cell.angle_gamma   90.00
#
_symmetry.space_group_name_H-M   'P 1'
#
loop_
_entity.id
_entity.type
_entity.pdbx_description
1 polymer ?
#
loop_
_entity_poly.entity_id
_entity_poly.type
_entity_poly.pdbx_seq_one_letter_code
_entity_poly.pdbx_strand_id
1 'polypeptide(L)'
;MALMLGAGVDEAIRGHGRQTYPHECCGAMLGRDGVAVEACPLPNTTDEGPRRRFLVRPQDYRAAERRAAERGLELMGFYHSHPDHPARPSQYDLDHAWPVFSYVIVSVREGAAAELTSWRLREDRAAFDEELVTLEPAAITTDV
;
A
#
# COMPACT_ATOMS: atom_id res chain seq x y z
N MET A 1 -6.57 -4.23 -15.01
CA MET A 1 -6.76 -4.92 -13.72
C MET A 1 -7.25 -3.92 -12.69
N ALA A 2 -7.86 -4.39 -11.64
CA ALA A 2 -8.40 -3.51 -10.61
C ALA A 2 -8.09 -4.07 -9.23
N LEU A 3 -7.90 -3.17 -8.28
CA LEU A 3 -7.74 -3.50 -6.87
C LEU A 3 -8.94 -2.94 -6.11
N MET A 4 -9.62 -3.78 -5.34
CA MET A 4 -10.66 -3.31 -4.43
C MET A 4 -10.09 -3.23 -3.03
N LEU A 5 -10.30 -2.11 -2.35
CA LEU A 5 -9.97 -1.97 -0.95
C LEU A 5 -11.21 -2.30 -0.13
N GLY A 6 -11.11 -3.32 0.70
CA GLY A 6 -12.19 -3.72 1.58
C GLY A 6 -12.50 -2.67 2.64
N ALA A 7 -13.60 -2.87 3.36
CA ALA A 7 -14.06 -1.91 4.35
C ALA A 7 -12.95 -1.58 5.36
N GLY A 8 -12.69 -0.30 5.57
CA GLY A 8 -11.69 0.19 6.51
C GLY A 8 -10.25 0.21 6.01
N VAL A 9 -9.92 -0.46 4.91
CA VAL A 9 -8.55 -0.52 4.40
C VAL A 9 -8.09 0.84 3.88
N ASP A 10 -8.92 1.53 3.13
CA ASP A 10 -8.63 2.88 2.62
C ASP A 10 -8.26 3.83 3.77
N GLU A 11 -9.10 3.88 4.79
CA GLU A 11 -8.84 4.76 5.93
C GLU A 11 -7.62 4.32 6.75
N ALA A 12 -7.37 3.03 6.87
CA ALA A 12 -6.18 2.54 7.57
C ALA A 12 -4.89 2.99 6.87
N ILE A 13 -4.86 2.92 5.53
CA ILE A 13 -3.70 3.36 4.74
C ILE A 13 -3.52 4.87 4.85
N ARG A 14 -4.61 5.63 4.65
CA ARG A 14 -4.58 7.10 4.75
C ARG A 14 -4.18 7.56 6.14
N GLY A 15 -4.74 6.91 7.18
CA GLY A 15 -4.42 7.22 8.57
C GLY A 15 -2.95 6.97 8.89
N HIS A 16 -2.38 5.87 8.40
CA HIS A 16 -0.96 5.58 8.59
C HIS A 16 -0.08 6.67 7.95
N GLY A 17 -0.44 7.09 6.74
CA GLY A 17 0.27 8.19 6.06
C GLY A 17 0.24 9.49 6.85
N ARG A 18 -0.93 9.83 7.41
CA ARG A 18 -1.06 11.04 8.26
C ARG A 18 -0.24 10.94 9.53
N GLN A 19 -0.22 9.77 10.15
CA GLN A 19 0.49 9.55 11.43
C GLN A 19 2.00 9.68 11.28
N THR A 20 2.55 9.25 10.15
CA THR A 20 4.01 9.27 9.94
C THR A 20 4.50 10.55 9.30
N TYR A 21 3.62 11.36 8.73
CA TYR A 21 4.01 12.62 8.08
C TYR A 21 4.90 13.44 9.01
N PRO A 22 6.01 13.99 8.58
CA PRO A 22 6.49 14.16 7.19
C PRO A 22 7.36 12.99 6.67
N HIS A 23 7.36 11.86 7.34
CA HIS A 23 8.08 10.66 6.89
C HIS A 23 7.18 9.77 6.05
N GLU A 24 7.78 8.98 5.15
CA GLU A 24 7.04 7.97 4.40
C GLU A 24 6.67 6.82 5.32
N CYS A 25 5.42 6.39 5.26
CA CYS A 25 5.01 5.12 5.86
C CYS A 25 5.11 4.01 4.83
N CYS A 26 5.13 2.77 5.28
CA CYS A 26 4.95 1.62 4.43
C CYS A 26 4.20 0.52 5.16
N GLY A 27 3.61 -0.38 4.40
CA GLY A 27 2.88 -1.51 4.96
C GLY A 27 2.57 -2.54 3.90
N ALA A 28 1.98 -3.64 4.33
CA ALA A 28 1.55 -4.74 3.47
C ALA A 28 0.03 -4.77 3.36
N MET A 29 -0.46 -5.26 2.22
CA MET A 29 -1.89 -5.48 2.02
C MET A 29 -2.14 -6.99 1.91
N LEU A 30 -3.06 -7.47 2.71
CA LEU A 30 -3.45 -8.89 2.73
C LEU A 30 -4.89 -9.02 2.23
N GLY A 31 -5.14 -10.03 1.42
CA GLY A 31 -6.48 -10.26 0.89
C GLY A 31 -6.50 -11.43 -0.06
N ARG A 32 -7.50 -11.48 -0.93
CA ARG A 32 -7.62 -12.50 -1.97
C ARG A 32 -8.60 -12.03 -3.05
N ASP A 33 -8.48 -12.62 -4.22
CA ASP A 33 -9.43 -12.40 -5.32
C ASP A 33 -9.57 -10.91 -5.68
N GLY A 34 -8.47 -10.17 -5.62
CA GLY A 34 -8.46 -8.75 -5.98
C GLY A 34 -8.97 -7.81 -4.90
N VAL A 35 -9.30 -8.33 -3.70
CA VAL A 35 -9.81 -7.53 -2.58
C VAL A 35 -8.82 -7.52 -1.43
N ALA A 36 -8.29 -6.35 -1.08
CA ALA A 36 -7.46 -6.17 0.11
C ALA A 36 -8.39 -6.04 1.32
N VAL A 37 -8.25 -6.93 2.29
CA VAL A 37 -9.10 -6.94 3.48
C VAL A 37 -8.38 -6.45 4.73
N GLU A 38 -7.06 -6.37 4.69
CA GLU A 38 -6.26 -5.93 5.83
C GLU A 38 -5.05 -5.13 5.36
N ALA A 39 -4.80 -4.01 6.03
CA ALA A 39 -3.56 -3.25 5.86
C ALA A 39 -2.70 -3.46 7.10
N CYS A 40 -1.47 -3.90 6.90
CA CYS A 40 -0.53 -4.18 7.99
C CYS A 40 0.61 -3.18 7.95
N PRO A 41 0.69 -2.23 8.89
CA PRO A 41 1.83 -1.32 8.96
C PRO A 41 3.14 -2.08 9.13
N LEU A 42 4.17 -1.63 8.43
CA LEU A 42 5.52 -2.17 8.53
C LEU A 42 6.49 -1.05 8.90
N PRO A 43 7.61 -1.38 9.56
CA PRO A 43 8.63 -0.37 9.82
C PRO A 43 9.26 0.10 8.52
N ASN A 44 9.52 1.40 8.41
CA ASN A 44 10.33 1.95 7.32
C ASN A 44 11.79 1.92 7.78
N THR A 45 12.61 1.08 7.11
CA THR A 45 13.99 0.82 7.52
C THR A 45 15.02 1.36 6.54
N THR A 46 14.65 2.34 5.72
CA THR A 46 15.55 2.91 4.73
C THR A 46 16.72 3.66 5.38
N ASP A 47 17.93 3.49 4.80
CA ASP A 47 19.11 4.25 5.19
C ASP A 47 19.19 5.60 4.49
N GLU A 48 18.37 5.83 3.48
CA GLU A 48 18.38 7.05 2.66
C GLU A 48 17.51 8.17 3.21
N GLY A 49 16.98 7.99 4.42
CA GLY A 49 16.12 8.96 5.09
C GLY A 49 14.64 8.62 4.91
N PRO A 50 13.91 8.37 5.99
CA PRO A 50 12.52 7.90 5.94
C PRO A 50 11.54 8.95 5.42
N ARG A 51 11.97 10.20 5.24
CA ARG A 51 11.14 11.26 4.69
C ARG A 51 10.94 11.12 3.18
N ARG A 52 11.91 10.50 2.47
CA ARG A 52 11.92 10.44 1.00
C ARG A 52 11.94 9.04 0.44
N ARG A 53 12.24 8.05 1.27
CA ARG A 53 12.40 6.66 0.85
C ARG A 53 11.79 5.74 1.86
N PHE A 54 11.46 4.55 1.42
CA PHE A 54 11.07 3.47 2.33
C PHE A 54 11.78 2.19 1.90
N LEU A 55 11.95 1.27 2.85
CA LEU A 55 12.53 -0.03 2.58
C LEU A 55 11.92 -1.05 3.53
N VAL A 56 11.42 -2.14 2.96
CA VAL A 56 10.88 -3.28 3.73
C VAL A 56 11.98 -4.32 3.87
N ARG A 57 12.32 -4.70 5.10
CA ARG A 57 13.32 -5.73 5.34
C ARG A 57 12.77 -7.11 4.97
N PRO A 58 13.67 -8.07 4.57
CA PRO A 58 13.22 -9.43 4.29
C PRO A 58 12.44 -10.08 5.42
N GLN A 59 12.83 -9.85 6.68
CA GLN A 59 12.10 -10.41 7.82
C GLN A 59 10.69 -9.83 7.96
N ASP A 60 10.48 -8.57 7.62
CA ASP A 60 9.15 -7.95 7.66
C ASP A 60 8.29 -8.47 6.53
N TYR A 61 8.87 -8.69 5.34
CA TYR A 61 8.20 -9.34 4.22
C TYR A 61 7.72 -10.75 4.63
N ARG A 62 8.60 -11.54 5.22
CA ARG A 62 8.26 -12.90 5.66
C ARG A 62 7.19 -12.91 6.75
N ALA A 63 7.24 -11.91 7.66
CA ALA A 63 6.22 -11.79 8.70
C ALA A 63 4.84 -11.48 8.09
N ALA A 64 4.79 -10.64 7.07
CA ALA A 64 3.55 -10.34 6.36
C ALA A 64 3.00 -11.59 5.65
N GLU A 65 3.86 -12.38 5.01
CA GLU A 65 3.46 -13.62 4.38
C GLU A 65 2.88 -14.63 5.40
N ARG A 66 3.52 -14.75 6.57
CA ARG A 66 3.03 -15.64 7.62
C ARG A 66 1.68 -15.19 8.16
N ARG A 67 1.52 -13.89 8.38
CA ARG A 67 0.23 -13.35 8.84
C ARG A 67 -0.86 -13.63 7.84
N ALA A 68 -0.58 -13.45 6.55
CA ALA A 68 -1.54 -13.78 5.50
C ALA A 68 -1.95 -15.25 5.57
N ALA A 69 -0.97 -16.16 5.63
CA ALA A 69 -1.24 -17.59 5.70
C ALA A 69 -2.07 -17.96 6.93
N GLU A 70 -1.76 -17.39 8.09
CA GLU A 70 -2.50 -17.66 9.33
C GLU A 70 -3.97 -17.22 9.24
N ARG A 71 -4.25 -16.22 8.43
CA ARG A 71 -5.61 -15.70 8.26
C ARG A 71 -6.32 -16.26 7.02
N GLY A 72 -5.70 -17.20 6.31
CA GLY A 72 -6.25 -17.72 5.07
C GLY A 72 -6.26 -16.71 3.94
N LEU A 73 -5.34 -15.75 3.97
CA LEU A 73 -5.22 -14.68 2.98
C LEU A 73 -3.90 -14.82 2.22
N GLU A 74 -3.72 -13.96 1.23
CA GLU A 74 -2.50 -13.84 0.44
C GLU A 74 -1.89 -12.45 0.63
N LEU A 75 -0.57 -12.36 0.54
CA LEU A 75 0.09 -11.07 0.44
C LEU A 75 -0.17 -10.51 -0.96
N MET A 76 -0.95 -9.45 -1.04
CA MET A 76 -1.38 -8.87 -2.32
C MET A 76 -0.43 -7.78 -2.82
N GLY A 77 0.28 -7.14 -1.92
CA GLY A 77 1.14 -6.04 -2.28
C GLY A 77 1.50 -5.18 -1.08
N PHE A 78 1.94 -3.98 -1.39
CA PHE A 78 2.45 -3.04 -0.40
C PHE A 78 1.85 -1.66 -0.62
N TYR A 79 1.84 -0.84 0.42
CA TYR A 79 1.49 0.55 0.30
C TYR A 79 2.59 1.42 0.92
N HIS A 80 2.68 2.65 0.44
CA HIS A 80 3.53 3.66 1.07
C HIS A 80 2.96 5.05 0.81
N SER A 81 3.44 6.02 1.57
CA SER A 81 3.00 7.40 1.40
C SER A 81 4.07 8.24 0.71
N HIS A 82 3.62 9.26 -0.02
CA HIS A 82 4.47 10.28 -0.63
C HIS A 82 4.18 11.62 0.07
N PRO A 83 4.98 12.00 1.08
CA PRO A 83 4.78 13.29 1.75
C PRO A 83 5.03 14.45 0.79
N ASP A 84 4.01 15.28 0.59
CA ASP A 84 4.03 16.48 -0.26
C ASP A 84 4.41 16.22 -1.73
N HIS A 85 4.23 14.97 -2.19
CA HIS A 85 4.46 14.59 -3.58
C HIS A 85 3.24 13.87 -4.16
N PRO A 86 3.07 13.88 -5.50
CA PRO A 86 1.97 13.16 -6.13
C PRO A 86 2.03 11.65 -5.87
N ALA A 87 0.87 11.00 -5.93
CA ALA A 87 0.76 9.56 -5.75
C ALA A 87 1.16 8.80 -7.03
N ARG A 88 2.40 8.95 -7.44
CA ARG A 88 2.99 8.32 -8.62
C ARG A 88 4.31 7.66 -8.25
N PRO A 89 4.62 6.47 -8.81
CA PRO A 89 5.87 5.78 -8.50
C PRO A 89 7.09 6.63 -8.85
N SER A 90 8.08 6.61 -7.95
CA SER A 90 9.39 7.20 -8.20
C SER A 90 10.30 6.19 -8.89
N GLN A 91 11.48 6.64 -9.33
CA GLN A 91 12.49 5.72 -9.86
C GLN A 91 12.93 4.72 -8.78
N TYR A 92 13.05 5.17 -7.53
CA TYR A 92 13.36 4.29 -6.41
C TYR A 92 12.29 3.19 -6.26
N ASP A 93 11.01 3.56 -6.37
CA ASP A 93 9.92 2.60 -6.30
C ASP A 93 10.03 1.55 -7.40
N LEU A 94 10.35 1.99 -8.63
CA LEU A 94 10.51 1.10 -9.77
C LEU A 94 11.67 0.12 -9.56
N ASP A 95 12.79 0.62 -9.06
CA ASP A 95 14.00 -0.18 -8.87
C ASP A 95 13.83 -1.26 -7.81
N HIS A 96 12.93 -1.05 -6.85
CA HIS A 96 12.74 -1.94 -5.71
C HIS A 96 11.45 -2.75 -5.75
N ALA A 97 10.64 -2.60 -6.81
CA ALA A 97 9.37 -3.31 -6.92
C ALA A 97 9.55 -4.71 -7.50
N TRP A 98 8.57 -5.56 -7.24
CA TRP A 98 8.47 -6.88 -7.83
C TRP A 98 7.17 -7.01 -8.64
N PRO A 99 7.18 -7.75 -9.77
CA PRO A 99 5.94 -8.11 -10.46
C PRO A 99 5.01 -8.88 -9.52
N VAL A 100 3.78 -9.05 -9.86
CA VAL A 100 2.70 -9.76 -9.18
C VAL A 100 2.05 -9.01 -8.02
N PHE A 101 2.68 -7.98 -7.49
CA PHE A 101 2.11 -7.21 -6.37
C PHE A 101 1.44 -5.93 -6.84
N SER A 102 0.42 -5.50 -6.10
CA SER A 102 -0.14 -4.16 -6.22
C SER A 102 0.65 -3.22 -5.32
N TYR A 103 1.00 -2.06 -5.83
CA TYR A 103 1.71 -1.03 -5.08
C TYR A 103 0.81 0.19 -4.95
N VAL A 104 0.30 0.40 -3.74
CA VAL A 104 -0.57 1.53 -3.42
C VAL A 104 0.27 2.68 -2.92
N ILE A 105 0.01 3.87 -3.46
CA ILE A 105 0.68 5.10 -3.04
C ILE A 105 -0.40 6.08 -2.57
N VAL A 106 -0.21 6.63 -1.38
CA VAL A 106 -1.07 7.70 -0.87
C VAL A 106 -0.27 8.99 -0.77
N SER A 107 -0.75 10.05 -1.41
CA SER A 107 -0.15 11.37 -1.30
C SER A 107 -0.62 12.02 0.00
N VAL A 108 0.31 12.51 0.81
CA VAL A 108 0.00 13.23 2.05
C VAL A 108 0.53 14.65 1.92
N ARG A 109 -0.37 15.60 1.72
CA ARG A 109 -0.02 17.01 1.49
C ARG A 109 -0.29 17.81 2.75
N GLU A 110 0.76 18.42 3.30
CA GLU A 110 0.68 19.23 4.52
C GLU A 110 -0.05 18.47 5.65
N GLY A 111 0.20 17.16 5.74
CA GLY A 111 -0.41 16.32 6.77
C GLY A 111 -1.79 15.79 6.45
N ALA A 112 -2.39 16.13 5.31
CA ALA A 112 -3.71 15.65 4.90
C ALA A 112 -3.57 14.60 3.79
N ALA A 113 -4.16 13.42 3.99
CA ALA A 113 -4.18 12.38 2.97
C ALA A 113 -5.05 12.83 1.80
N ALA A 114 -4.47 12.89 0.61
CA ALA A 114 -5.13 13.40 -0.59
C ALA A 114 -5.45 12.25 -1.55
N GLU A 115 -4.64 12.04 -2.58
CA GLU A 115 -4.93 11.05 -3.60
C GLU A 115 -4.34 9.69 -3.24
N LEU A 116 -5.01 8.61 -3.64
CA LEU A 116 -4.54 7.25 -3.45
C LEU A 116 -4.64 6.53 -4.79
N THR A 117 -3.54 5.91 -5.21
CA THR A 117 -3.43 5.21 -6.49
C THR A 117 -2.86 3.82 -6.28
N SER A 118 -3.00 2.94 -7.27
CA SER A 118 -2.36 1.63 -7.25
C SER A 118 -1.68 1.35 -8.58
N TRP A 119 -0.56 0.65 -8.52
CA TRP A 119 0.32 0.42 -9.65
C TRP A 119 0.81 -1.03 -9.65
N ARG A 120 0.98 -1.59 -10.84
CA ARG A 120 1.55 -2.92 -11.00
C ARG A 120 2.77 -2.84 -11.90
N LEU A 121 3.86 -3.46 -11.46
CA LEU A 121 5.08 -3.52 -12.25
C LEU A 121 4.87 -4.46 -13.43
N ARG A 122 5.26 -4.03 -14.65
CA ARG A 122 5.25 -4.89 -15.82
C ARG A 122 6.22 -6.04 -15.65
N GLU A 123 5.94 -7.16 -16.30
CA GLU A 123 6.81 -8.35 -16.20
C GLU A 123 8.23 -8.08 -16.68
N ASP A 124 8.39 -7.22 -17.68
CA ASP A 124 9.71 -6.81 -18.17
C ASP A 124 10.42 -5.81 -17.25
N ARG A 125 9.77 -5.38 -16.17
CA ARG A 125 10.27 -4.45 -15.15
C ARG A 125 10.61 -3.06 -15.68
N ALA A 126 10.17 -2.73 -16.89
CA ALA A 126 10.50 -1.45 -17.52
C ALA A 126 9.70 -0.28 -16.96
N ALA A 127 8.48 -0.53 -16.50
CA ALA A 127 7.57 0.51 -16.02
C ALA A 127 6.44 -0.07 -15.18
N PHE A 128 5.72 0.81 -14.50
CA PHE A 128 4.45 0.48 -13.85
C PHE A 128 3.28 0.80 -14.76
N ASP A 129 2.21 0.01 -14.64
CA ASP A 129 0.91 0.35 -15.18
C ASP A 129 0.00 0.72 -14.02
N GLU A 130 -0.73 1.80 -14.16
CA GLU A 130 -1.73 2.17 -13.15
C GLU A 130 -2.92 1.22 -13.23
N GLU A 131 -3.40 0.75 -12.07
CA GLU A 131 -4.62 -0.06 -12.01
C GLU A 131 -5.73 0.73 -11.32
N LEU A 132 -6.97 0.43 -11.69
CA LEU A 132 -8.13 1.06 -11.09
C LEU A 132 -8.26 0.65 -9.62
N VAL A 133 -8.49 1.61 -8.74
CA VAL A 133 -8.78 1.36 -7.33
C VAL A 133 -10.26 1.60 -7.09
N THR A 134 -10.93 0.60 -6.50
CA THR A 134 -12.32 0.72 -6.09
C THR A 134 -12.41 0.50 -4.60
N LEU A 135 -13.41 1.10 -3.96
CA LEU A 135 -13.66 0.95 -2.55
C LEU A 135 -14.89 0.08 -2.34
N GLU A 136 -14.80 -0.87 -1.41
CA GLU A 136 -15.95 -1.66 -1.02
C GLU A 136 -16.93 -0.75 -0.28
N PRO A 137 -18.22 -0.73 -0.67
CA PRO A 137 -19.21 0.08 0.05
C PRO A 137 -19.30 -0.34 1.52
N ALA A 138 -19.49 0.63 2.41
CA ALA A 138 -19.75 0.35 3.81
C ALA A 138 -20.98 -0.55 3.92
N ALA A 139 -20.91 -1.54 4.82
CA ALA A 139 -22.05 -2.41 5.05
C ALA A 139 -23.22 -1.57 5.57
N ILE A 140 -24.38 -1.68 4.91
CA ILE A 140 -25.59 -1.05 5.38
C ILE A 140 -26.15 -1.94 6.47
N THR A 141 -26.05 -1.49 7.73
CA THR A 141 -26.71 -2.16 8.82
C THR A 141 -28.13 -1.64 8.86
N THR A 142 -29.08 -2.45 8.44
CA THR A 142 -30.47 -2.14 8.66
C THR A 142 -30.85 -2.69 10.03
N ASP A 143 -31.03 -1.79 10.97
CA ASP A 143 -31.66 -2.15 12.22
C ASP A 143 -33.14 -2.30 11.94
N VAL A 144 -33.62 -3.50 12.01
CA VAL A 144 -35.02 -3.79 11.88
C VAL A 144 -35.56 -4.21 13.23
#